data_04594086d74e57dae0935fa777066d32
#
_entry.id   04594086d74e57dae0935fa777066d32
#
_cell.length_a   1.000
_cell.length_b   1.000
_cell.length_c   1.000
_cell.angle_alpha   90.00
_cell.angle_beta   90.00
_cell.angle_gamma   90.00
#
_symmetry.space_group_name_H-M   'P 1'
#
loop_
_entity.id
_entity.type
_entity.pdbx_description
1 polymer ?
#
loop_
_entity_poly.entity_id
_entity_poly.type
_entity_poly.pdbx_seq_one_letter_code
_entity_poly.pdbx_strand_id
1 'polypeptide(L)'
;DQPRSRGLGDVYKRQILSFDTIKDYVELPQRYYDLVSSGKMPVALFSDILRMYLLTQYGGVWIDSTILLTDKIPQEIIDSSFCVVRKDPEKDNQENKMSCYFIRADKNSPNLNAIKRTLENYWAENDFMINYFMFEHISTMLSDKTPELKAEWDKMPYLDGEICGKLQTIMDKNFSQEEFNELKSETFMHKLTYKKQPSKEFLDNMSV
;
A
#
# COMPACT_ATOMS: atom_id res chain seq x y z
N ASP A 1 -14.68 24.13 0.35
CA ASP A 1 -13.98 24.20 1.66
C ASP A 1 -13.31 22.86 1.92
N GLN A 2 -12.01 22.79 1.71
CA GLN A 2 -11.24 21.62 2.04
C GLN A 2 -11.00 21.57 3.54
N PRO A 3 -11.27 20.46 4.24
CA PRO A 3 -10.98 20.36 5.66
C PRO A 3 -9.46 20.30 5.83
N ARG A 4 -8.90 21.38 6.40
CA ARG A 4 -7.51 21.41 6.86
C ARG A 4 -7.36 20.47 8.06
N SER A 5 -6.33 19.63 8.04
CA SER A 5 -5.89 18.87 9.22
C SER A 5 -5.68 19.81 10.41
N ARG A 6 -6.48 19.69 11.44
CA ARG A 6 -6.29 20.33 12.73
C ARG A 6 -5.76 19.29 13.71
N GLY A 7 -4.76 19.68 14.47
CA GLY A 7 -3.91 18.85 15.29
C GLY A 7 -4.59 17.94 16.32
N LEU A 8 -3.80 17.00 16.82
CA LEU A 8 -3.94 16.11 17.98
C LEU A 8 -5.38 15.92 18.50
N GLY A 9 -6.12 15.02 17.86
CA GLY A 9 -7.51 14.68 18.25
C GLY A 9 -8.42 14.35 17.08
N ASP A 10 -8.01 14.58 15.85
CA ASP A 10 -8.83 14.26 14.68
C ASP A 10 -8.80 12.76 14.40
N VAL A 11 -9.95 12.14 14.55
CA VAL A 11 -10.30 10.84 14.00
C VAL A 11 -9.84 10.83 12.54
N TYR A 12 -8.88 9.97 12.18
CA TYR A 12 -8.42 9.80 10.80
C TYR A 12 -9.63 9.61 9.89
N LYS A 13 -9.87 10.53 8.97
CA LYS A 13 -10.95 10.39 8.00
C LYS A 13 -10.58 9.28 7.04
N ARG A 14 -11.18 8.10 7.21
CA ARG A 14 -11.06 7.01 6.27
C ARG A 14 -11.96 7.25 5.08
N GLN A 15 -11.41 7.14 3.89
CA GLN A 15 -12.13 7.20 2.63
C GLN A 15 -12.12 5.80 2.01
N ILE A 16 -13.30 5.22 1.81
CA ILE A 16 -13.44 3.98 1.04
C ILE A 16 -13.67 4.40 -0.41
N LEU A 17 -12.79 3.97 -1.29
CA LEU A 17 -12.84 4.29 -2.71
C LEU A 17 -13.41 3.12 -3.51
N SER A 18 -14.29 3.45 -4.43
CA SER A 18 -14.83 2.53 -5.45
C SER A 18 -14.73 3.20 -6.83
N PHE A 19 -14.95 2.47 -7.90
CA PHE A 19 -15.00 3.05 -9.24
C PHE A 19 -16.02 4.20 -9.37
N ASP A 20 -17.11 4.18 -8.60
CA ASP A 20 -18.13 5.21 -8.62
C ASP A 20 -17.67 6.50 -7.92
N THR A 21 -16.84 6.38 -6.89
CA THR A 21 -16.44 7.50 -6.01
C THR A 21 -15.06 8.07 -6.32
N ILE A 22 -14.22 7.39 -7.11
CA ILE A 22 -12.85 7.87 -7.44
C ILE A 22 -12.86 9.29 -8.00
N LYS A 23 -13.81 9.60 -8.88
CA LYS A 23 -13.92 10.90 -9.56
C LYS A 23 -14.18 12.07 -8.61
N ASP A 24 -14.71 11.81 -7.42
CA ASP A 24 -14.95 12.83 -6.40
C ASP A 24 -13.64 13.29 -5.73
N TYR A 25 -12.57 12.50 -5.86
CA TYR A 25 -11.29 12.73 -5.20
C TYR A 25 -10.16 13.06 -6.16
N VAL A 26 -10.15 12.42 -7.32
CA VAL A 26 -9.03 12.58 -8.26
C VAL A 26 -9.51 12.41 -9.70
N GLU A 27 -8.98 13.26 -10.57
CA GLU A 27 -9.16 13.14 -12.01
C GLU A 27 -8.01 12.32 -12.61
N LEU A 28 -8.34 11.16 -13.14
CA LEU A 28 -7.40 10.29 -13.85
C LEU A 28 -7.58 10.44 -15.37
N PRO A 29 -6.50 10.38 -16.17
CA PRO A 29 -6.60 10.31 -17.62
C PRO A 29 -7.54 9.19 -18.08
N GLN A 30 -8.42 9.48 -19.04
CA GLN A 30 -9.41 8.53 -19.57
C GLN A 30 -8.76 7.24 -20.07
N ARG A 31 -7.53 7.33 -20.59
CA ARG A 31 -6.74 6.18 -21.03
C ARG A 31 -6.67 5.03 -20.00
N TYR A 32 -6.55 5.33 -18.71
CA TYR A 32 -6.50 4.28 -17.69
C TYR A 32 -7.82 3.51 -17.57
N TYR A 33 -8.94 4.20 -17.65
CA TYR A 33 -10.26 3.57 -17.67
C TYR A 33 -10.46 2.71 -18.94
N ASP A 34 -9.97 3.20 -20.10
CA ASP A 34 -10.03 2.46 -21.36
C ASP A 34 -9.17 1.20 -21.33
N LEU A 35 -7.98 1.27 -20.72
CA LEU A 35 -7.09 0.12 -20.54
C LEU A 35 -7.70 -0.93 -19.60
N VAL A 36 -8.38 -0.53 -18.53
CA VAL A 36 -9.09 -1.45 -17.64
C VAL A 36 -10.27 -2.09 -18.34
N SER A 37 -11.13 -1.29 -19.00
CA SER A 37 -12.34 -1.78 -19.68
C SER A 37 -12.03 -2.73 -20.83
N SER A 38 -10.88 -2.53 -21.52
CA SER A 38 -10.40 -3.42 -22.58
C SER A 38 -9.65 -4.66 -22.07
N GLY A 39 -9.47 -4.81 -20.76
CA GLY A 39 -8.73 -5.92 -20.13
C GLY A 39 -7.22 -5.86 -20.30
N LYS A 40 -6.66 -4.76 -20.81
CA LYS A 40 -5.22 -4.55 -21.00
C LYS A 40 -4.50 -4.18 -19.71
N MET A 41 -5.21 -3.55 -18.77
CA MET A 41 -4.73 -3.21 -17.45
C MET A 41 -5.57 -3.94 -16.37
N PRO A 42 -4.98 -4.85 -15.58
CA PRO A 42 -5.66 -5.41 -14.42
C PRO A 42 -6.07 -4.34 -13.41
N VAL A 43 -7.19 -4.54 -12.71
CA VAL A 43 -7.69 -3.61 -11.68
C VAL A 43 -6.64 -3.36 -10.58
N ALA A 44 -5.80 -4.35 -10.27
CA ALA A 44 -4.71 -4.18 -9.30
C ALA A 44 -3.72 -3.10 -9.75
N LEU A 45 -3.30 -3.09 -11.02
CA LEU A 45 -2.40 -2.06 -11.57
C LEU A 45 -3.08 -0.70 -11.73
N PHE A 46 -4.38 -0.67 -12.04
CA PHE A 46 -5.16 0.56 -11.98
C PHE A 46 -5.14 1.15 -10.55
N SER A 47 -5.25 0.29 -9.53
CA SER A 47 -5.11 0.69 -8.13
C SER A 47 -3.72 1.26 -7.82
N ASP A 48 -2.65 0.76 -8.46
CA ASP A 48 -1.29 1.33 -8.30
C ASP A 48 -1.21 2.75 -8.87
N ILE A 49 -1.82 2.99 -10.01
CA ILE A 49 -1.93 4.35 -10.58
C ILE A 49 -2.76 5.26 -9.66
N LEU A 50 -3.94 4.79 -9.26
CA LEU A 50 -4.85 5.55 -8.41
C LEU A 50 -4.18 6.02 -7.11
N ARG A 51 -3.46 5.12 -6.41
CA ARG A 51 -2.77 5.48 -5.15
C ARG A 51 -1.68 6.52 -5.37
N MET A 52 -1.00 6.52 -6.52
CA MET A 52 0.00 7.54 -6.85
C MET A 52 -0.64 8.92 -7.07
N TYR A 53 -1.74 8.97 -7.77
CA TYR A 53 -2.46 10.23 -7.99
C TYR A 53 -3.00 10.81 -6.67
N LEU A 54 -3.63 9.98 -5.85
CA LEU A 54 -4.17 10.41 -4.56
C LEU A 54 -3.09 10.89 -3.60
N LEU A 55 -2.04 10.09 -3.41
CA LEU A 55 -0.96 10.42 -2.47
C LEU A 55 -0.13 11.63 -2.94
N THR A 56 0.09 11.82 -4.23
CA THR A 56 0.79 13.02 -4.73
C THR A 56 -0.07 14.28 -4.58
N GLN A 57 -1.39 14.16 -4.66
CA GLN A 57 -2.31 15.29 -4.53
C GLN A 57 -2.54 15.67 -3.06
N TYR A 58 -2.72 14.69 -2.19
CA TYR A 58 -3.15 14.92 -0.80
C TYR A 58 -2.09 14.58 0.24
N GLY A 59 -1.15 13.70 -0.06
CA GLY A 59 -0.36 13.01 0.95
C GLY A 59 -1.21 12.04 1.74
N GLY A 60 -0.67 11.52 2.84
CA GLY A 60 -1.41 10.67 3.77
C GLY A 60 -1.03 9.20 3.68
N VAL A 61 -1.98 8.32 3.93
CA VAL A 61 -1.74 6.87 3.99
C VAL A 61 -2.72 6.15 3.06
N TRP A 62 -2.16 5.37 2.13
CA TRP A 62 -2.90 4.38 1.37
C TRP A 62 -2.90 3.05 2.12
N ILE A 63 -4.05 2.40 2.18
CA ILE A 63 -4.23 1.09 2.80
C ILE A 63 -5.11 0.25 1.87
N ASP A 64 -4.60 -0.89 1.41
CA ASP A 64 -5.39 -1.84 0.64
C ASP A 64 -6.56 -2.40 1.46
N SER A 65 -7.67 -2.73 0.79
CA SER A 65 -8.87 -3.31 1.44
C SER A 65 -8.63 -4.65 2.14
N THR A 66 -7.51 -5.30 1.88
CA THR A 66 -7.11 -6.57 2.54
C THR A 66 -6.23 -6.36 3.77
N ILE A 67 -6.09 -5.13 4.25
CA ILE A 67 -5.34 -4.82 5.47
C ILE A 67 -6.29 -4.74 6.66
N LEU A 68 -5.98 -5.49 7.70
CA LEU A 68 -6.56 -5.36 9.02
C LEU A 68 -5.66 -4.46 9.88
N LEU A 69 -6.20 -3.37 10.40
CA LEU A 69 -5.53 -2.57 11.43
C LEU A 69 -5.99 -3.08 12.81
N THR A 70 -5.05 -3.44 13.64
CA THR A 70 -5.28 -3.92 15.03
C THR A 70 -4.90 -2.89 16.08
N ASP A 71 -4.17 -1.85 15.67
CA ASP A 71 -3.79 -0.72 16.51
C ASP A 71 -3.65 0.56 15.66
N LYS A 72 -3.32 1.66 16.32
CA LYS A 72 -3.02 2.94 15.67
C LYS A 72 -1.72 2.83 14.88
N ILE A 73 -1.68 3.52 13.74
CA ILE A 73 -0.44 3.66 12.98
C ILE A 73 0.59 4.38 13.86
N PRO A 74 1.80 3.84 14.07
CA PRO A 74 2.85 4.47 14.85
C PRO A 74 3.15 5.90 14.39
N GLN A 75 3.38 6.80 15.34
CA GLN A 75 3.60 8.21 15.04
C GLN A 75 4.83 8.42 14.16
N GLU A 76 5.89 7.64 14.34
CA GLU A 76 7.10 7.68 13.50
C GLU A 76 6.81 7.41 12.01
N ILE A 77 5.82 6.54 11.73
CA ILE A 77 5.37 6.29 10.35
C ILE A 77 4.59 7.49 9.84
N ILE A 78 3.70 8.06 10.65
CA ILE A 78 2.91 9.24 10.27
C ILE A 78 3.80 10.44 9.99
N ASP A 79 4.86 10.63 10.76
CA ASP A 79 5.79 11.76 10.64
C ASP A 79 6.84 11.57 9.53
N SER A 80 7.00 10.37 8.99
CA SER A 80 7.92 10.11 7.88
C SER A 80 7.44 10.77 6.58
N SER A 81 8.35 11.21 5.73
CA SER A 81 8.01 11.72 4.38
C SER A 81 7.56 10.61 3.44
N PHE A 82 8.07 9.41 3.66
CA PHE A 82 7.76 8.20 2.88
C PHE A 82 7.96 6.96 3.75
N CYS A 83 7.02 6.03 3.69
CA CYS A 83 7.14 4.72 4.32
C CYS A 83 6.30 3.69 3.57
N VAL A 84 6.91 2.56 3.29
CA VAL A 84 6.29 1.38 2.68
C VAL A 84 6.66 0.13 3.45
N VAL A 85 5.92 -0.93 3.24
CA VAL A 85 6.29 -2.24 3.80
C VAL A 85 7.54 -2.76 3.09
N ARG A 86 8.55 -3.13 3.86
CA ARG A 86 9.79 -3.73 3.35
C ARG A 86 9.70 -5.24 3.30
N LYS A 87 10.30 -5.81 2.29
CA LYS A 87 10.59 -7.24 2.22
C LYS A 87 11.98 -7.51 2.80
N ASP A 88 12.16 -8.72 3.34
CA ASP A 88 13.44 -9.14 3.88
C ASP A 88 14.49 -9.21 2.75
N PRO A 89 15.57 -8.41 2.81
CA PRO A 89 16.57 -8.37 1.77
C PRO A 89 17.41 -9.67 1.68
N GLU A 90 17.37 -10.52 2.71
CA GLU A 90 18.10 -11.78 2.72
C GLU A 90 17.28 -12.93 2.10
N LYS A 91 15.95 -12.83 2.15
CA LYS A 91 15.05 -13.89 1.69
C LYS A 91 14.41 -13.63 0.33
N ASP A 92 14.22 -12.36 0.00
CA ASP A 92 13.56 -11.94 -1.21
C ASP A 92 14.55 -11.55 -2.31
N ASN A 93 14.08 -11.66 -3.55
CA ASN A 93 14.80 -11.17 -4.70
C ASN A 93 15.09 -9.67 -4.56
N GLN A 94 16.36 -9.28 -4.67
CA GLN A 94 16.85 -7.89 -4.60
C GLN A 94 16.11 -6.92 -5.55
N GLU A 95 15.41 -7.44 -6.55
CA GLU A 95 14.67 -6.66 -7.54
C GLU A 95 13.30 -6.16 -7.03
N ASN A 96 12.83 -6.64 -5.88
CA ASN A 96 11.54 -6.30 -5.31
C ASN A 96 11.62 -6.18 -3.78
N LYS A 97 12.03 -4.99 -3.29
CA LYS A 97 12.34 -4.74 -1.88
C LYS A 97 11.15 -4.27 -1.05
N MET A 98 9.98 -4.10 -1.65
CA MET A 98 8.82 -3.53 -0.99
C MET A 98 7.51 -4.19 -1.36
N SER A 99 6.46 -3.86 -0.61
CA SER A 99 5.07 -4.13 -0.98
C SER A 99 4.26 -2.84 -0.92
N CYS A 100 3.36 -2.69 -1.89
CA CYS A 100 2.60 -1.45 -2.10
C CYS A 100 1.22 -1.42 -1.41
N TYR A 101 0.87 -2.42 -0.62
CA TYR A 101 -0.44 -2.51 0.04
C TYR A 101 -0.62 -1.53 1.21
N PHE A 102 0.47 -0.94 1.69
CA PHE A 102 0.49 0.17 2.63
C PHE A 102 1.56 1.16 2.20
N ILE A 103 1.17 2.42 2.01
CA ILE A 103 2.08 3.51 1.63
C ILE A 103 1.71 4.74 2.45
N ARG A 104 2.62 5.20 3.30
CA ARG A 104 2.58 6.56 3.86
C ARG A 104 3.45 7.46 2.99
N ALA A 105 2.94 8.58 2.56
CA ALA A 105 3.76 9.54 1.82
C ALA A 105 3.29 10.98 2.03
N ASP A 106 4.22 11.92 2.02
CA ASP A 106 3.93 13.32 1.79
C ASP A 106 3.74 13.56 0.29
N LYS A 107 2.86 14.49 -0.07
CA LYS A 107 2.62 14.85 -1.48
C LYS A 107 3.88 15.28 -2.24
N ASN A 108 4.91 15.72 -1.54
CA ASN A 108 6.18 16.15 -2.09
C ASN A 108 7.28 15.09 -1.95
N SER A 109 6.97 13.84 -1.51
CA SER A 109 7.95 12.76 -1.44
C SER A 109 8.64 12.57 -2.79
N PRO A 110 9.98 12.63 -2.85
CA PRO A 110 10.73 12.37 -4.07
C PRO A 110 10.45 10.99 -4.66
N ASN A 111 10.44 9.92 -3.82
CA ASN A 111 10.15 8.56 -4.28
C ASN A 111 8.76 8.47 -4.90
N LEU A 112 7.72 9.00 -4.21
CA LEU A 112 6.36 8.97 -4.69
C LEU A 112 6.22 9.63 -6.07
N ASN A 113 6.78 10.83 -6.24
CA ASN A 113 6.72 11.57 -7.49
C ASN A 113 7.50 10.90 -8.62
N ALA A 114 8.65 10.30 -8.32
CA ALA A 114 9.45 9.57 -9.32
C ALA A 114 8.72 8.30 -9.79
N ILE A 115 8.14 7.52 -8.86
CA ILE A 115 7.35 6.32 -9.20
C ILE A 115 6.15 6.70 -10.06
N LYS A 116 5.37 7.72 -9.64
CA LYS A 116 4.21 8.22 -10.41
C LYS A 116 4.60 8.55 -11.84
N ARG A 117 5.61 9.41 -12.03
CA ARG A 117 6.07 9.84 -13.36
C ARG A 117 6.53 8.68 -14.22
N THR A 118 7.22 7.70 -13.62
CA THR A 118 7.69 6.51 -14.36
C THR A 118 6.53 5.66 -14.84
N LEU A 119 5.52 5.43 -13.97
CA LEU A 119 4.31 4.70 -14.34
C LEU A 119 3.50 5.44 -15.42
N GLU A 120 3.36 6.77 -15.29
CA GLU A 120 2.68 7.59 -16.28
C GLU A 120 3.33 7.49 -17.66
N ASN A 121 4.67 7.63 -17.71
CA ASN A 121 5.42 7.51 -18.97
C ASN A 121 5.25 6.11 -19.58
N TYR A 122 5.34 5.06 -18.76
CA TYR A 122 5.14 3.70 -19.24
C TYR A 122 3.76 3.52 -19.88
N TRP A 123 2.70 3.88 -19.16
CA TRP A 123 1.33 3.69 -19.63
C TRP A 123 0.87 4.69 -20.70
N ALA A 124 1.62 5.78 -20.93
CA ALA A 124 1.40 6.66 -22.06
C ALA A 124 1.75 5.98 -23.39
N GLU A 125 2.79 5.15 -23.40
CA GLU A 125 3.34 4.54 -24.60
C GLU A 125 2.95 3.05 -24.77
N ASN A 126 2.59 2.38 -23.68
CA ASN A 126 2.32 0.94 -23.66
C ASN A 126 0.87 0.64 -23.26
N ASP A 127 0.37 -0.49 -23.73
CA ASP A 127 -0.98 -0.98 -23.45
C ASP A 127 -1.00 -2.43 -22.92
N PHE A 128 0.11 -2.88 -22.39
CA PHE A 128 0.29 -4.20 -21.78
C PHE A 128 1.09 -4.12 -20.47
N MET A 129 0.95 -5.10 -19.63
CA MET A 129 1.66 -5.24 -18.36
C MET A 129 2.94 -6.05 -18.58
N ILE A 130 4.10 -5.52 -18.17
CA ILE A 130 5.36 -6.28 -18.20
C ILE A 130 5.35 -7.37 -17.11
N ASN A 131 4.98 -6.98 -15.88
CA ASN A 131 5.00 -7.85 -14.71
C ASN A 131 3.94 -7.37 -13.70
N TYR A 132 3.37 -8.31 -12.93
CA TYR A 132 2.40 -8.00 -11.88
C TYR A 132 2.97 -7.09 -10.78
N PHE A 133 4.25 -7.23 -10.47
CA PHE A 133 4.98 -6.42 -9.49
C PHE A 133 5.71 -5.21 -10.10
N MET A 134 5.20 -4.70 -11.22
CA MET A 134 5.83 -3.58 -11.93
C MET A 134 6.03 -2.35 -11.06
N PHE A 135 5.07 -2.04 -10.19
CA PHE A 135 5.18 -0.93 -9.24
C PHE A 135 6.38 -1.11 -8.30
N GLU A 136 6.48 -2.27 -7.69
CA GLU A 136 7.55 -2.60 -6.74
C GLU A 136 8.93 -2.62 -7.39
N HIS A 137 9.03 -3.19 -8.60
CA HIS A 137 10.27 -3.19 -9.37
C HIS A 137 10.72 -1.78 -9.76
N ILE A 138 9.78 -0.93 -10.22
CA ILE A 138 10.07 0.48 -10.53
C ILE A 138 10.56 1.21 -9.27
N SER A 139 9.87 1.05 -8.14
CA SER A 139 10.25 1.67 -6.87
C SER A 139 11.63 1.25 -6.42
N THR A 140 11.93 -0.06 -6.47
CA THR A 140 13.24 -0.62 -6.12
C THR A 140 14.34 -0.06 -7.02
N MET A 141 14.12 -0.09 -8.33
CA MET A 141 15.08 0.44 -9.31
C MET A 141 15.39 1.92 -9.08
N LEU A 142 14.35 2.73 -8.87
CA LEU A 142 14.49 4.17 -8.67
C LEU A 142 15.26 4.47 -7.37
N SER A 143 14.88 3.84 -6.25
CA SER A 143 15.56 4.04 -4.97
C SER A 143 17.02 3.57 -4.99
N ASP A 144 17.37 2.54 -5.77
CA ASP A 144 18.73 2.04 -5.86
C ASP A 144 19.64 2.87 -6.80
N LYS A 145 19.04 3.50 -7.83
CA LYS A 145 19.82 4.16 -8.89
C LYS A 145 19.88 5.68 -8.73
N THR A 146 19.05 6.27 -7.87
CA THR A 146 18.95 7.71 -7.72
C THR A 146 19.31 8.11 -6.27
N PRO A 147 20.43 8.83 -6.03
CA PRO A 147 20.91 9.15 -4.68
C PRO A 147 19.87 9.85 -3.78
N GLU A 148 19.09 10.79 -4.33
CA GLU A 148 18.06 11.51 -3.58
C GLU A 148 16.92 10.58 -3.14
N LEU A 149 16.51 9.66 -4.01
CA LEU A 149 15.45 8.68 -3.72
C LEU A 149 15.94 7.66 -2.71
N LYS A 150 17.20 7.22 -2.84
CA LYS A 150 17.83 6.35 -1.85
C LYS A 150 17.92 7.03 -0.48
N ALA A 151 18.26 8.31 -0.41
CA ALA A 151 18.34 9.04 0.85
C ALA A 151 16.99 9.13 1.57
N GLU A 152 15.86 9.25 0.86
CA GLU A 152 14.52 9.18 1.45
C GLU A 152 14.18 7.75 1.89
N TRP A 153 14.49 6.75 1.06
CA TRP A 153 14.32 5.32 1.36
C TRP A 153 15.07 4.90 2.63
N ASP A 154 16.33 5.31 2.78
CA ASP A 154 17.17 4.94 3.92
C ASP A 154 16.69 5.57 5.25
N LYS A 155 15.96 6.68 5.18
CA LYS A 155 15.41 7.38 6.36
C LYS A 155 14.04 6.85 6.81
N MET A 156 13.34 6.11 5.95
CA MET A 156 11.99 5.66 6.31
C MET A 156 12.01 4.64 7.45
N PRO A 157 11.00 4.63 8.33
CA PRO A 157 10.83 3.60 9.35
C PRO A 157 10.81 2.21 8.74
N TYR A 158 11.33 1.22 9.46
CA TYR A 158 11.31 -0.17 9.01
C TYR A 158 9.97 -0.81 9.35
N LEU A 159 9.24 -1.21 8.32
CA LEU A 159 7.97 -1.91 8.45
C LEU A 159 8.10 -3.29 7.80
N ASP A 160 8.15 -4.33 8.64
CA ASP A 160 8.44 -5.70 8.23
C ASP A 160 7.26 -6.38 7.55
N GLY A 161 7.42 -6.73 6.29
CA GLY A 161 6.38 -7.39 5.50
C GLY A 161 6.12 -8.84 5.90
N GLU A 162 7.10 -9.55 6.45
CA GLU A 162 6.89 -10.91 6.94
C GLU A 162 6.01 -10.92 8.18
N ILE A 163 6.30 -10.03 9.14
CA ILE A 163 5.48 -9.89 10.34
C ILE A 163 4.05 -9.49 9.94
N CYS A 164 3.90 -8.51 9.06
CA CYS A 164 2.58 -8.12 8.56
C CYS A 164 1.80 -9.26 7.88
N GLY A 165 2.48 -10.25 7.33
CA GLY A 165 1.87 -11.40 6.65
C GLY A 165 1.52 -12.59 7.54
N LYS A 166 2.00 -12.64 8.78
CA LYS A 166 1.88 -13.82 9.63
C LYS A 166 0.44 -14.22 9.96
N LEU A 167 -0.39 -13.27 10.35
CA LEU A 167 -1.78 -13.55 10.74
C LEU A 167 -2.58 -14.23 9.61
N GLN A 168 -2.27 -13.94 8.35
CA GLN A 168 -2.87 -14.60 7.19
C GLN A 168 -2.62 -16.12 7.16
N THR A 169 -1.56 -16.59 7.80
CA THR A 169 -1.16 -18.01 7.76
C THR A 169 -2.12 -18.92 8.51
N ILE A 170 -2.88 -18.38 9.46
CA ILE A 170 -3.85 -19.11 10.27
C ILE A 170 -5.31 -18.89 9.85
N MET A 171 -5.59 -18.03 8.86
CA MET A 171 -6.96 -17.66 8.47
C MET A 171 -7.88 -18.83 8.19
N ASP A 172 -7.35 -19.88 7.54
CA ASP A 172 -8.07 -21.07 7.05
C ASP A 172 -7.73 -22.33 7.84
N LYS A 173 -7.16 -22.19 9.04
CA LYS A 173 -6.71 -23.30 9.90
C LYS A 173 -7.36 -23.23 11.27
N ASN A 174 -7.21 -24.30 12.04
CA ASN A 174 -7.43 -24.27 13.46
C ASN A 174 -6.25 -23.58 14.14
N PHE A 175 -6.50 -22.74 15.12
CA PHE A 175 -5.51 -22.04 15.91
C PHE A 175 -5.98 -21.93 17.37
N SER A 176 -5.06 -21.67 18.30
CA SER A 176 -5.41 -21.34 19.67
C SER A 176 -5.65 -19.83 19.82
N GLN A 177 -6.47 -19.44 20.80
CA GLN A 177 -6.66 -18.02 21.13
C GLN A 177 -5.33 -17.32 21.48
N GLU A 178 -4.41 -18.06 22.09
CA GLU A 178 -3.07 -17.56 22.44
C GLU A 178 -2.26 -17.25 21.18
N GLU A 179 -2.21 -18.18 20.22
CA GLU A 179 -1.55 -17.99 18.90
C GLU A 179 -2.14 -16.81 18.15
N PHE A 180 -3.48 -16.67 18.10
CA PHE A 180 -4.13 -15.54 17.46
C PHE A 180 -3.72 -14.20 18.10
N ASN A 181 -3.76 -14.13 19.44
CA ASN A 181 -3.42 -12.92 20.16
C ASN A 181 -1.94 -12.56 20.02
N GLU A 182 -1.05 -13.54 20.03
CA GLU A 182 0.38 -13.36 19.80
C GLU A 182 0.62 -12.75 18.43
N LEU A 183 0.14 -13.39 17.37
CA LEU A 183 0.29 -12.90 15.99
C LEU A 183 -0.34 -11.52 15.79
N LYS A 184 -1.52 -11.28 16.39
CA LYS A 184 -2.20 -9.99 16.33
C LYS A 184 -1.41 -8.87 17.01
N SER A 185 -0.64 -9.18 18.05
CA SER A 185 0.14 -8.20 18.81
C SER A 185 1.50 -7.86 18.21
N GLU A 186 2.00 -8.63 17.24
CA GLU A 186 3.33 -8.42 16.67
C GLU A 186 3.43 -7.13 15.85
N THR A 187 2.31 -6.63 15.32
CA THR A 187 2.27 -5.41 14.50
C THR A 187 0.90 -4.73 14.57
N PHE A 188 0.86 -3.43 14.25
CA PHE A 188 -0.38 -2.65 14.21
C PHE A 188 -1.25 -2.97 13.00
N MET A 189 -0.72 -3.67 11.98
CA MET A 189 -1.46 -4.03 10.76
C MET A 189 -1.10 -5.42 10.25
N HIS A 190 -2.08 -6.09 9.64
CA HIS A 190 -1.92 -7.42 9.09
C HIS A 190 -2.41 -7.48 7.65
N LYS A 191 -1.58 -8.01 6.75
CA LYS A 191 -1.98 -8.32 5.38
C LYS A 191 -2.75 -9.62 5.37
N LEU A 192 -4.01 -9.55 4.98
CA LEU A 192 -4.88 -10.68 4.75
C LEU A 192 -5.05 -10.95 3.24
N THR A 193 -5.81 -11.99 2.88
CA THR A 193 -6.06 -12.34 1.49
C THR A 193 -7.52 -12.73 1.26
N TYR A 194 -8.08 -12.33 0.13
CA TYR A 194 -9.38 -12.80 -0.34
C TYR A 194 -9.31 -14.16 -1.06
N LYS A 195 -8.11 -14.69 -1.30
CA LYS A 195 -7.89 -15.98 -1.98
C LYS A 195 -8.10 -17.19 -1.07
N LYS A 196 -8.17 -16.97 0.24
CA LYS A 196 -8.46 -17.97 1.25
C LYS A 196 -9.83 -17.70 1.84
N GLN A 197 -10.57 -18.78 2.14
CA GLN A 197 -11.81 -18.68 2.90
C GLN A 197 -11.45 -18.69 4.39
N PRO A 198 -11.68 -17.60 5.14
CA PRO A 198 -11.38 -17.59 6.56
C PRO A 198 -12.29 -18.56 7.32
N SER A 199 -11.77 -19.22 8.35
CA SER A 199 -12.56 -20.02 9.24
C SER A 199 -13.56 -19.18 10.03
N LYS A 200 -14.67 -19.80 10.50
CA LYS A 200 -15.64 -19.09 11.36
C LYS A 200 -14.95 -18.56 12.62
N GLU A 201 -14.09 -19.39 13.21
CA GLU A 201 -13.32 -19.01 14.42
C GLU A 201 -12.44 -17.78 14.18
N PHE A 202 -11.78 -17.70 13.00
CA PHE A 202 -10.99 -16.52 12.62
C PHE A 202 -11.88 -15.27 12.54
N LEU A 203 -13.04 -15.36 11.89
CA LEU A 203 -13.98 -14.23 11.77
C LEU A 203 -14.54 -13.77 13.12
N ASP A 204 -14.89 -14.72 14.00
CA ASP A 204 -15.40 -14.43 15.33
C ASP A 204 -14.35 -13.67 16.17
N ASN A 205 -13.06 -14.03 16.05
CA ASN A 205 -11.95 -13.34 16.72
C ASN A 205 -11.61 -11.96 16.12
N MET A 206 -12.02 -11.70 14.87
CA MET A 206 -11.85 -10.39 14.22
C MET A 206 -12.92 -9.38 14.63
N SER A 207 -14.03 -9.83 15.17
CA SER A 207 -15.23 -9.01 15.46
C SER A 207 -15.20 -8.34 16.84
N VAL A 208 -14.08 -8.39 17.55
CA VAL A 208 -13.89 -7.83 18.90
C VAL A 208 -13.18 -6.49 18.85
#